data_b7a0f9b718c17fa71aba61d951aa72de
#
_entry.id   b7a0f9b718c17fa71aba61d951aa72de
#
_cell.length_a   1.000
_cell.length_b   1.000
_cell.length_c   1.000
_cell.angle_alpha   90.00
_cell.angle_beta   90.00
_cell.angle_gamma   90.00
#
_symmetry.space_group_name_H-M   'P 1'
#
loop_
_entity.id
_entity.type
_entity.pdbx_description
1 polymer ?
#
loop_
_entity_poly.entity_id
_entity_poly.type
_entity_poly.pdbx_seq_one_letter_code
_entity_poly.pdbx_strand_id
1 'polypeptide(L)'
;MIIDHWELGKTDRGLAEELHIALQDVVDPELGMNIVQLGLVRDVKIEDDSALVTMIFTTPFCPYAPQLMEACRSKAEETLAIPTNIEMGREFWDRSMIEDEAVDWGLY
;
A
#
# COMPACT_ATOMS: atom_id res chain seq x y z
N MET A 1 4.70 -5.00 11.01
CA MET A 1 3.71 -4.39 10.08
C MET A 1 4.43 -3.82 8.86
N ILE A 2 3.73 -3.71 7.79
CA ILE A 2 4.32 -3.18 6.54
C ILE A 2 4.89 -1.78 6.71
N ILE A 3 4.31 -0.96 7.59
CA ILE A 3 4.80 0.41 7.81
C ILE A 3 6.23 0.45 8.33
N ASP A 4 6.71 -0.62 8.92
CA ASP A 4 8.11 -0.69 9.36
C ASP A 4 9.08 -0.71 8.18
N HIS A 5 8.61 -1.11 7.00
CA HIS A 5 9.42 -1.14 5.79
C HIS A 5 9.29 0.15 4.97
N TRP A 6 8.31 0.98 5.27
CA TRP A 6 8.13 2.25 4.57
C TRP A 6 9.12 3.27 5.11
N GLU A 7 9.72 4.05 4.24
CA GLU A 7 10.57 5.16 4.68
C GLU A 7 9.77 6.12 5.55
N LEU A 8 8.51 6.38 5.19
CA LEU A 8 7.63 7.22 6.00
C LEU A 8 7.46 6.67 7.41
N GLY A 9 7.41 5.36 7.57
CA GLY A 9 7.30 4.73 8.87
C GLY A 9 8.50 4.99 9.77
N LYS A 10 9.63 5.32 9.18
CA LYS A 10 10.86 5.63 9.91
C LYS A 10 11.02 7.10 10.21
N THR A 11 10.38 7.96 9.40
CA THR A 11 10.51 9.42 9.54
C THR A 11 9.31 10.04 10.25
N ASP A 12 8.11 9.50 10.05
CA ASP A 12 6.89 9.99 10.69
C ASP A 12 5.93 8.82 10.90
N ARG A 13 6.10 8.12 11.99
CA ARG A 13 5.32 6.91 12.30
C ARG A 13 3.83 7.20 12.41
N GLY A 14 3.46 8.31 13.01
CA GLY A 14 2.05 8.68 13.16
C GLY A 14 1.36 8.86 11.82
N LEU A 15 2.01 9.54 10.90
CA LEU A 15 1.46 9.76 9.57
C LEU A 15 1.42 8.44 8.78
N ALA A 16 2.43 7.60 8.95
CA ALA A 16 2.46 6.29 8.30
C ALA A 16 1.29 5.42 8.78
N GLU A 17 0.97 5.46 10.07
CA GLU A 17 -0.15 4.72 10.61
C GLU A 17 -1.48 5.25 10.07
N GLU A 18 -1.64 6.56 9.96
CA GLU A 18 -2.83 7.14 9.36
C GLU A 18 -3.00 6.70 7.90
N LEU A 19 -1.91 6.69 7.16
CA LEU A 19 -1.95 6.25 5.77
C LEU A 19 -2.27 4.77 5.68
N HIS A 20 -1.70 3.96 6.55
CA HIS A 20 -1.99 2.52 6.60
C HIS A 20 -3.49 2.28 6.79
N ILE A 21 -4.11 3.01 7.71
CA ILE A 21 -5.54 2.90 7.97
C ILE A 21 -6.35 3.36 6.74
N ALA A 22 -5.97 4.48 6.15
CA ALA A 22 -6.68 5.03 5.01
C ALA A 22 -6.63 4.08 3.81
N LEU A 23 -5.49 3.47 3.56
CA LEU A 23 -5.32 2.56 2.42
C LEU A 23 -6.09 1.25 2.58
N GLN A 24 -6.58 0.94 3.76
CA GLN A 24 -7.43 -0.22 3.97
C GLN A 24 -8.76 -0.12 3.21
N ASP A 25 -9.14 1.07 2.79
CA ASP A 25 -10.32 1.27 1.96
C ASP A 25 -10.12 0.82 0.50
N VAL A 26 -8.88 0.58 0.11
CA VAL A 26 -8.58 0.15 -1.26
C VAL A 26 -8.47 -1.37 -1.28
N VAL A 27 -9.48 -2.00 -1.87
CA VAL A 27 -9.63 -3.47 -1.84
C VAL A 27 -9.40 -4.04 -3.24
N ASP A 28 -8.62 -5.13 -3.30
CA ASP A 28 -8.45 -5.89 -4.53
C ASP A 28 -9.73 -6.69 -4.77
N PRO A 29 -10.46 -6.44 -5.85
CA PRO A 29 -11.75 -7.09 -6.08
C PRO A 29 -11.66 -8.59 -6.35
N GLU A 30 -10.49 -9.08 -6.76
CA GLU A 30 -10.32 -10.51 -7.00
C GLU A 30 -10.12 -11.30 -5.71
N LEU A 31 -9.44 -10.70 -4.74
CA LEU A 31 -9.06 -11.40 -3.52
C LEU A 31 -9.90 -10.99 -2.32
N GLY A 32 -10.61 -9.87 -2.40
CA GLY A 32 -11.42 -9.38 -1.29
C GLY A 32 -10.61 -8.87 -0.11
N MET A 33 -9.32 -8.64 -0.29
CA MET A 33 -8.43 -8.11 0.74
C MET A 33 -7.93 -6.75 0.33
N ASN A 34 -7.64 -5.89 1.31
CA ASN A 34 -7.14 -4.56 0.99
C ASN A 34 -5.65 -4.61 0.62
N ILE A 35 -5.19 -3.54 -0.03
CA ILE A 35 -3.83 -3.52 -0.59
C ILE A 35 -2.73 -3.55 0.46
N VAL A 36 -2.99 -3.05 1.67
CA VAL A 36 -1.97 -3.11 2.72
C VAL A 36 -1.90 -4.50 3.34
N GLN A 37 -3.03 -5.19 3.49
CA GLN A 37 -3.05 -6.58 3.96
C GLN A 37 -2.30 -7.51 3.00
N LEU A 38 -2.46 -7.28 1.72
CA LEU A 38 -1.79 -8.08 0.69
C LEU A 38 -0.31 -7.76 0.58
N GLY A 39 0.14 -6.67 1.18
CA GLY A 39 1.52 -6.26 1.07
C GLY A 39 1.86 -5.65 -0.28
N LEU A 40 0.89 -5.04 -0.94
CA LEU A 40 1.11 -4.45 -2.26
C LEU A 40 1.77 -3.09 -2.20
N VAL A 41 1.67 -2.38 -1.08
CA VAL A 41 2.32 -1.08 -0.89
C VAL A 41 3.68 -1.35 -0.24
N ARG A 42 4.75 -1.31 -1.03
CA ARG A 42 6.06 -1.72 -0.58
C ARG A 42 6.87 -0.61 0.08
N ASP A 43 6.60 0.64 -0.30
CA ASP A 43 7.31 1.77 0.30
C ASP A 43 6.49 3.04 0.12
N VAL A 44 6.66 3.97 1.04
CA VAL A 44 6.09 5.31 0.96
C VAL A 44 7.17 6.28 1.38
N LYS A 45 7.49 7.23 0.50
CA LYS A 45 8.49 8.25 0.75
C LYS A 45 7.88 9.63 0.57
N ILE A 46 8.33 10.57 1.37
CA ILE A 46 8.01 11.98 1.15
C ILE A 46 9.32 12.68 0.83
N GLU A 47 9.38 13.31 -0.34
CA GLU A 47 10.55 14.07 -0.78
C GLU A 47 10.09 15.42 -1.27
N ASP A 48 10.78 16.48 -0.84
CA ASP A 48 10.38 17.84 -1.11
C ASP A 48 8.93 18.03 -0.67
N ASP A 49 8.03 18.41 -1.53
CA ASP A 49 6.64 18.62 -1.18
C ASP A 49 5.73 17.58 -1.83
N SER A 50 6.26 16.41 -2.15
CA SER A 50 5.46 15.36 -2.79
C SER A 50 5.75 14.00 -2.16
N ALA A 51 4.84 13.06 -2.41
CA ALA A 51 4.98 11.69 -1.92
C ALA A 51 5.13 10.72 -3.10
N LEU A 52 5.88 9.65 -2.87
CA LEU A 52 6.04 8.57 -3.83
C LEU A 52 5.65 7.27 -3.15
N VAL A 53 4.69 6.56 -3.72
CA VAL A 53 4.24 5.26 -3.23
C VAL A 53 4.67 4.19 -4.22
N THR A 54 5.39 3.19 -3.73
CA THR A 54 5.83 2.06 -4.55
C THR A 54 4.87 0.90 -4.33
N MET A 55 4.25 0.43 -5.41
CA MET A 55 3.29 -0.66 -5.38
C MET A 55 3.72 -1.81 -6.26
N ILE A 56 3.29 -3.01 -5.88
CA ILE A 56 3.36 -4.20 -6.73
C ILE A 56 1.98 -4.84 -6.76
N PHE A 57 1.79 -5.83 -7.62
CA PHE A 57 0.51 -6.52 -7.76
C PHE A 57 0.71 -8.02 -7.61
N THR A 58 -0.37 -8.73 -7.29
CA THR A 58 -0.34 -10.17 -7.05
C THR A 58 -0.04 -10.96 -8.34
N THR A 59 -0.27 -10.32 -9.48
CA THR A 59 0.05 -10.90 -10.79
C THR A 59 0.49 -9.78 -11.72
N PRO A 60 1.45 -10.05 -12.65
CA PRO A 60 1.87 -9.03 -13.61
C PRO A 60 0.76 -8.65 -14.61
N PHE A 61 -0.31 -9.43 -14.67
CA PHE A 61 -1.42 -9.20 -15.60
C PHE A 61 -2.70 -8.79 -14.89
N CYS A 62 -2.58 -8.06 -13.78
CA CYS A 62 -3.74 -7.62 -13.02
C CYS A 62 -4.57 -6.63 -13.87
N PRO A 63 -5.81 -6.98 -14.25
CA PRO A 63 -6.64 -6.07 -15.06
C PRO A 63 -7.12 -4.85 -14.27
N TYR A 64 -7.04 -4.91 -12.95
CA TYR A 64 -7.46 -3.82 -12.08
C TYR A 64 -6.31 -2.92 -11.65
N ALA A 65 -5.10 -3.17 -12.17
CA ALA A 65 -3.92 -2.41 -11.74
C ALA A 65 -4.09 -0.89 -11.87
N PRO A 66 -4.57 -0.36 -13.02
CA PRO A 66 -4.74 1.09 -13.12
C PRO A 66 -5.73 1.64 -12.10
N GLN A 67 -6.81 0.91 -11.83
CA GLN A 67 -7.82 1.34 -10.87
C GLN A 67 -7.27 1.33 -9.45
N LEU A 68 -6.52 0.27 -9.10
CA LEU A 68 -5.92 0.17 -7.78
C LEU A 68 -4.85 1.24 -7.56
N MET A 69 -4.06 1.51 -8.58
CA MET A 69 -3.05 2.56 -8.51
C MET A 69 -3.69 3.93 -8.28
N GLU A 70 -4.73 4.24 -9.02
CA GLU A 70 -5.41 5.52 -8.87
C GLU A 70 -6.12 5.64 -7.52
N ALA A 71 -6.76 4.57 -7.06
CA ALA A 71 -7.41 4.57 -5.76
C ALA A 71 -6.39 4.76 -4.64
N CYS A 72 -5.25 4.09 -4.74
CA CYS A 72 -4.17 4.24 -3.77
C CYS A 72 -3.60 5.66 -3.79
N ARG A 73 -3.35 6.20 -4.98
CA ARG A 73 -2.83 7.56 -5.14
C ARG A 73 -3.78 8.58 -4.53
N SER A 74 -5.07 8.46 -4.84
CA SER A 74 -6.07 9.39 -4.36
C SER A 74 -6.19 9.36 -2.83
N LYS A 75 -6.21 8.16 -2.25
CA LYS A 75 -6.26 8.01 -0.79
C LYS A 75 -5.02 8.58 -0.12
N ALA A 76 -3.87 8.28 -0.69
CA ALA A 76 -2.61 8.77 -0.13
C ALA A 76 -2.52 10.29 -0.21
N GLU A 77 -2.89 10.86 -1.35
CA GLU A 77 -2.86 12.31 -1.52
C GLU A 77 -3.82 13.00 -0.54
N GLU A 78 -5.00 12.43 -0.36
CA GLU A 78 -5.99 12.95 0.58
C GLU A 78 -5.48 12.90 2.02
N THR A 79 -4.83 11.79 2.39
CA THR A 79 -4.34 11.60 3.75
C THR A 79 -3.11 12.43 4.04
N LEU A 80 -2.18 12.49 3.08
CA LEU A 80 -0.92 13.21 3.26
C LEU A 80 -1.04 14.70 2.97
N ALA A 81 -2.09 15.09 2.25
CA ALA A 81 -2.36 16.47 1.84
C ALA A 81 -1.23 17.08 0.99
N ILE A 82 -0.53 16.26 0.23
CA ILE A 82 0.51 16.69 -0.71
C ILE A 82 0.37 15.89 -2.01
N PRO A 83 0.88 16.40 -3.13
CA PRO A 83 0.84 15.65 -4.39
C PRO A 83 1.49 14.29 -4.22
N THR A 84 0.85 13.26 -4.75
CA THR A 84 1.31 11.88 -4.57
C THR A 84 1.39 11.18 -5.93
N ASN A 85 2.49 10.46 -6.13
CA ASN A 85 2.72 9.66 -7.33
C ASN A 85 2.85 8.19 -6.95
N ILE A 86 2.51 7.32 -7.88
CA ILE A 86 2.66 5.88 -7.72
C ILE A 86 3.72 5.40 -8.68
N GLU A 87 4.64 4.56 -8.20
CA GLU A 87 5.58 3.88 -9.08
C GLU A 87 5.44 2.37 -8.90
N MET A 88 5.69 1.63 -9.97
CA MET A 88 5.68 0.17 -9.93
C MET A 88 6.97 -0.34 -9.32
N GLY A 89 6.85 -1.17 -8.30
CA GLY A 89 7.99 -1.86 -7.72
C GLY A 89 8.49 -2.98 -8.62
N ARG A 90 9.68 -3.46 -8.32
CA ARG A 90 10.33 -4.52 -9.10
C ARG A 90 10.20 -5.89 -8.46
N GLU A 91 9.67 -5.94 -7.25
CA GLU A 91 9.50 -7.19 -6.54
C GLU A 91 8.36 -8.01 -7.15
N PHE A 92 8.48 -9.32 -7.04
CA PHE A 92 7.37 -10.22 -7.37
C PHE A 92 6.63 -10.54 -6.09
N TRP A 93 5.32 -10.40 -6.13
CA TRP A 93 4.50 -10.67 -4.95
C TRP A 93 4.48 -12.16 -4.64
N ASP A 94 4.52 -12.50 -3.35
CA ASP A 94 4.24 -13.86 -2.89
C ASP A 94 3.49 -13.80 -1.56
N ARG A 95 3.02 -14.94 -1.11
CA ARG A 95 2.17 -15.00 0.08
C ARG A 95 2.84 -14.54 1.36
N SER A 96 4.16 -14.59 1.41
CA SER A 96 4.87 -14.14 2.60
C SER A 96 4.72 -12.64 2.83
N MET A 97 4.28 -11.90 1.83
CA MET A 97 4.07 -10.45 1.91
C MET A 97 2.74 -10.08 2.55
N ILE A 98 1.82 -11.05 2.75
CA ILE A 98 0.57 -10.80 3.43
C ILE A 98 0.88 -10.49 4.89
N GLU A 99 0.29 -9.41 5.41
CA GLU A 99 0.51 -9.01 6.79
C GLU A 99 -0.09 -10.02 7.76
N ASP A 100 0.55 -10.09 8.93
CA ASP A 100 0.15 -11.01 9.98
C ASP A 100 -1.30 -10.81 10.42
N GLU A 101 -1.78 -9.56 10.43
CA GLU A 101 -3.16 -9.29 10.77
C GLU A 101 -4.15 -10.00 9.86
N ALA A 102 -3.82 -10.13 8.59
CA ALA A 102 -4.67 -10.85 7.64
C ALA A 102 -4.71 -12.33 7.95
N VAL A 103 -3.59 -12.87 8.43
CA VAL A 103 -3.48 -14.28 8.80
C VAL A 103 -4.23 -14.56 10.10
N ASP A 104 -4.22 -13.60 11.01
CA ASP A 104 -4.81 -13.75 12.35
C ASP A 104 -6.33 -13.74 12.37
N TRP A 105 -6.97 -13.65 11.25
CA TRP A 105 -8.43 -13.60 11.20
C TRP A 105 -9.09 -14.94 11.45
N GLY A 106 -8.37 -15.87 12.00
CA GLY A 106 -8.94 -17.16 12.37
C GLY A 106 -9.28 -18.02 11.18
N LEU A 107 -8.54 -17.86 10.15
CA LEU A 107 -8.74 -18.63 8.94
C LEU A 107 -8.13 -20.02 9.04
N TYR A 108 -7.67 -20.32 10.19
CA TYR A 108 -7.03 -21.59 10.53
C TYR A 108 -7.63 -22.13 11.80
#